data_5ee140987b0a21362b1e590aa688074c
#
_entry.id   5ee140987b0a21362b1e590aa688074c
#
_cell.length_a   1.000
_cell.length_b   1.000
_cell.length_c   1.000
_cell.angle_alpha   90.00
_cell.angle_beta   90.00
_cell.angle_gamma   90.00
#
_symmetry.space_group_name_H-M   'P 1'
#
loop_
_entity.id
_entity.type
_entity.pdbx_description
1 polymer ?
#
loop_
_entity_poly.entity_id
_entity_poly.type
_entity_poly.pdbx_seq_one_letter_code
_entity_poly.pdbx_strand_id
1 'polypeptide(L)'
;MFLHSKKYRKILSIICVLVIIIAVFTNLKWIGKFIYPLYYEDYIKKYSYKYNIDPILVASIIKVESKYYKEAKSYRGAKGLMQISPITGRWAAKEIGILNYNEDCLYDPEINIMIGCWYLNKLKKQFDNDIKLVLTAYNGGSGNVEKWLKNPIYSSDGRKLDEIPFIETKQYVKKVLKTYKIYKFLYKDILIGEI
;
A
#
# COMPACT_ATOMS: atom_id res chain seq x y z
N MET A 1 -44.65 -40.36 -7.75
CA MET A 1 -43.92 -39.94 -6.54
C MET A 1 -42.50 -39.44 -6.78
N PHE A 2 -41.75 -39.95 -7.76
CA PHE A 2 -40.33 -39.56 -8.05
C PHE A 2 -40.14 -38.17 -8.69
N LEU A 3 -41.09 -37.64 -9.44
CA LEU A 3 -40.98 -36.34 -10.10
C LEU A 3 -41.05 -35.15 -9.11
N HIS A 4 -41.82 -35.29 -8.02
CA HIS A 4 -41.91 -34.30 -6.94
C HIS A 4 -40.56 -34.13 -6.21
N SER A 5 -39.84 -35.22 -5.99
CA SER A 5 -38.55 -35.24 -5.31
C SER A 5 -37.47 -34.43 -6.08
N LYS A 6 -37.41 -34.52 -7.43
CA LYS A 6 -36.44 -33.76 -8.23
C LYS A 6 -36.73 -32.25 -8.22
N LYS A 7 -37.98 -31.83 -8.23
CA LYS A 7 -38.39 -30.42 -8.15
C LYS A 7 -38.04 -29.83 -6.79
N TYR A 8 -38.33 -30.52 -5.69
CA TYR A 8 -37.95 -30.09 -4.35
C TYR A 8 -36.44 -30.00 -4.14
N ARG A 9 -35.69 -30.95 -4.66
CA ARG A 9 -34.20 -30.89 -4.63
C ARG A 9 -33.65 -29.70 -5.37
N LYS A 10 -34.19 -29.32 -6.54
CA LYS A 10 -33.80 -28.10 -7.28
C LYS A 10 -34.13 -26.85 -6.50
N ILE A 11 -35.34 -26.77 -5.91
CA ILE A 11 -35.75 -25.61 -5.10
C ILE A 11 -34.82 -25.46 -3.90
N LEU A 12 -34.55 -26.55 -3.17
CA LEU A 12 -33.65 -26.55 -2.02
C LEU A 12 -32.23 -26.11 -2.41
N SER A 13 -31.69 -26.58 -3.56
CA SER A 13 -30.40 -26.14 -4.05
C SER A 13 -30.38 -24.63 -4.35
N ILE A 14 -31.41 -24.06 -4.94
CA ILE A 14 -31.52 -22.62 -5.20
C ILE A 14 -31.56 -21.85 -3.88
N ILE A 15 -32.32 -22.29 -2.90
CA ILE A 15 -32.38 -21.67 -1.57
C ILE A 15 -31.01 -21.71 -0.90
N CYS A 16 -30.34 -22.86 -0.92
CA CYS A 16 -28.97 -22.97 -0.36
C CYS A 16 -27.98 -21.99 -1.05
N VAL A 17 -28.01 -21.88 -2.37
CA VAL A 17 -27.18 -20.93 -3.10
C VAL A 17 -27.49 -19.48 -2.70
N LEU A 18 -28.78 -19.12 -2.58
CA LEU A 18 -29.20 -17.78 -2.14
C LEU A 18 -28.72 -17.49 -0.71
N VAL A 19 -28.85 -18.43 0.21
CA VAL A 19 -28.37 -18.30 1.60
C VAL A 19 -26.84 -18.09 1.62
N ILE A 20 -26.09 -18.84 0.83
CA ILE A 20 -24.62 -18.69 0.71
C ILE A 20 -24.27 -17.30 0.16
N ILE A 21 -24.95 -16.85 -0.88
CA ILE A 21 -24.74 -15.52 -1.46
C ILE A 21 -24.99 -14.43 -0.40
N ILE A 22 -26.12 -14.50 0.32
CA ILE A 22 -26.45 -13.56 1.38
C ILE A 22 -25.38 -13.60 2.49
N ALA A 23 -24.97 -14.80 2.93
CA ALA A 23 -23.94 -14.96 3.94
C ALA A 23 -22.58 -14.36 3.50
N VAL A 24 -22.19 -14.53 2.23
CA VAL A 24 -20.98 -13.91 1.69
C VAL A 24 -21.11 -12.39 1.68
N PHE A 25 -22.24 -11.85 1.20
CA PHE A 25 -22.43 -10.39 1.12
C PHE A 25 -22.47 -9.73 2.51
N THR A 26 -23.13 -10.34 3.48
CA THR A 26 -23.21 -9.81 4.86
C THR A 26 -21.87 -9.86 5.59
N ASN A 27 -20.99 -10.80 5.22
CA ASN A 27 -19.68 -10.98 5.82
C ASN A 27 -18.50 -10.45 4.96
N LEU A 28 -18.79 -9.70 3.89
CA LEU A 28 -17.77 -9.26 2.93
C LEU A 28 -16.61 -8.48 3.59
N LYS A 29 -16.91 -7.57 4.54
CA LYS A 29 -15.89 -6.85 5.29
C LYS A 29 -15.05 -7.79 6.16
N TRP A 30 -15.63 -8.78 6.80
CA TRP A 30 -14.92 -9.75 7.63
C TRP A 30 -13.97 -10.62 6.79
N ILE A 31 -14.46 -11.17 5.68
CA ILE A 31 -13.64 -11.93 4.72
C ILE A 31 -12.54 -11.05 4.14
N GLY A 32 -12.87 -9.79 3.79
CA GLY A 32 -11.91 -8.83 3.29
C GLY A 32 -10.78 -8.55 4.29
N LYS A 33 -11.08 -8.38 5.58
CA LYS A 33 -10.09 -8.18 6.65
C LYS A 33 -9.19 -9.39 6.86
N PHE A 34 -9.67 -10.59 6.65
CA PHE A 34 -8.86 -11.81 6.70
C PHE A 34 -7.81 -11.86 5.58
N ILE A 35 -8.19 -11.47 4.35
CA ILE A 35 -7.29 -11.47 3.17
C ILE A 35 -6.35 -10.25 3.19
N TYR A 36 -6.85 -9.12 3.65
CA TYR A 36 -6.15 -7.84 3.75
C TYR A 36 -6.07 -7.38 5.21
N PRO A 37 -5.30 -8.07 6.07
CA PRO A 37 -5.18 -7.69 7.47
C PRO A 37 -4.49 -6.35 7.64
N LEU A 38 -4.79 -5.65 8.74
CA LEU A 38 -4.12 -4.44 9.17
C LEU A 38 -3.34 -4.75 10.46
N TYR A 39 -2.04 -4.50 10.44
CA TYR A 39 -1.16 -4.59 11.60
C TYR A 39 -0.43 -3.25 11.79
N TYR A 40 0.15 -3.04 12.96
CA TYR A 40 0.92 -1.84 13.30
C TYR A 40 0.11 -0.54 13.15
N GLU A 41 -1.18 -0.60 13.45
CA GLU A 41 -2.14 0.50 13.26
C GLU A 41 -1.67 1.79 13.97
N ASP A 42 -1.20 1.68 15.22
CA ASP A 42 -0.76 2.82 16.01
C ASP A 42 0.44 3.53 15.36
N TYR A 43 1.43 2.79 14.87
CA TYR A 43 2.57 3.36 14.17
C TYR A 43 2.16 3.97 12.82
N ILE A 44 1.27 3.31 12.09
CA ILE A 44 0.72 3.84 10.84
C ILE A 44 0.03 5.17 11.10
N LYS A 45 -0.89 5.26 12.06
CA LYS A 45 -1.56 6.50 12.44
C LYS A 45 -0.56 7.56 12.86
N LYS A 46 0.27 7.26 13.87
CA LYS A 46 1.25 8.19 14.45
C LYS A 46 2.10 8.88 13.39
N TYR A 47 2.72 8.10 12.51
CA TYR A 47 3.66 8.64 11.53
C TYR A 47 3.00 9.17 10.26
N SER A 48 1.83 8.65 9.87
CA SER A 48 1.03 9.24 8.80
C SER A 48 0.61 10.67 9.14
N TYR A 49 0.08 10.90 10.34
CA TYR A 49 -0.29 12.24 10.79
C TYR A 49 0.92 13.16 10.94
N LYS A 50 2.00 12.67 11.58
CA LYS A 50 3.23 13.45 11.75
C LYS A 50 3.79 13.97 10.42
N TYR A 51 3.73 13.18 9.36
CA TYR A 51 4.30 13.51 8.06
C TYR A 51 3.26 13.89 7.00
N ASN A 52 2.01 14.10 7.38
CA ASN A 52 0.91 14.46 6.48
C ASN A 52 0.76 13.50 5.28
N ILE A 53 0.72 12.20 5.58
CA ILE A 53 0.46 11.10 4.64
C ILE A 53 -0.87 10.45 4.97
N ASP A 54 -1.62 10.03 3.96
CA ASP A 54 -2.84 9.25 4.17
C ASP A 54 -2.48 7.88 4.79
N PRO A 55 -2.99 7.54 5.99
CA PRO A 55 -2.68 6.28 6.66
C PRO A 55 -3.14 5.05 5.87
N ILE A 56 -4.19 5.18 5.06
CA ILE A 56 -4.64 4.12 4.16
C ILE A 56 -3.60 3.86 3.07
N LEU A 57 -2.96 4.92 2.58
CA LEU A 57 -1.88 4.79 1.61
C LEU A 57 -0.68 4.06 2.20
N VAL A 58 -0.28 4.41 3.43
CA VAL A 58 0.83 3.75 4.15
C VAL A 58 0.55 2.27 4.34
N ALA A 59 -0.64 1.90 4.87
CA ALA A 59 -1.07 0.52 5.02
C ALA A 59 -1.04 -0.26 3.69
N SER A 60 -1.44 0.41 2.60
CA SER A 60 -1.46 -0.18 1.26
C SER A 60 -0.06 -0.44 0.71
N ILE A 61 0.87 0.47 0.94
CA ILE A 61 2.28 0.30 0.58
C ILE A 61 2.88 -0.87 1.36
N ILE A 62 2.71 -0.93 2.69
CA ILE A 62 3.19 -2.04 3.52
C ILE A 62 2.66 -3.39 3.01
N LYS A 63 1.35 -3.46 2.67
CA LYS A 63 0.75 -4.69 2.13
C LYS A 63 1.38 -5.12 0.81
N VAL A 64 1.72 -4.20 -0.06
CA VAL A 64 2.32 -4.48 -1.38
C VAL A 64 3.80 -4.82 -1.25
N GLU A 65 4.55 -4.09 -0.40
CA GLU A 65 5.99 -4.22 -0.23
C GLU A 65 6.40 -5.50 0.51
N SER A 66 5.78 -5.77 1.65
CA SER A 66 6.21 -6.85 2.54
C SER A 66 5.09 -7.81 2.96
N LYS A 67 3.83 -7.52 2.64
CA LYS A 67 2.66 -8.20 3.21
C LYS A 67 2.67 -8.19 4.76
N TYR A 68 3.21 -7.13 5.35
CA TYR A 68 3.43 -6.95 6.79
C TYR A 68 4.50 -7.86 7.42
N TYR A 69 5.37 -8.48 6.61
CA TYR A 69 6.50 -9.25 7.13
C TYR A 69 7.66 -8.29 7.46
N LYS A 70 7.90 -8.06 8.75
CA LYS A 70 8.88 -7.06 9.22
C LYS A 70 10.32 -7.42 8.87
N GLU A 71 10.65 -8.72 8.75
CA GLU A 71 12.00 -9.20 8.39
C GLU A 71 12.20 -9.30 6.86
N ALA A 72 11.29 -8.73 6.06
CA ALA A 72 11.41 -8.77 4.60
C ALA A 72 12.70 -8.10 4.13
N LYS A 73 13.42 -8.77 3.23
CA LYS A 73 14.62 -8.24 2.57
C LYS A 73 14.56 -8.55 1.09
N SER A 74 14.67 -7.53 0.26
CA SER A 74 14.75 -7.71 -1.19
C SER A 74 16.17 -8.08 -1.63
N TYR A 75 16.31 -8.59 -2.86
CA TYR A 75 17.61 -8.87 -3.44
C TYR A 75 18.47 -7.61 -3.62
N ARG A 76 17.84 -6.42 -3.72
CA ARG A 76 18.52 -5.10 -3.77
C ARG A 76 18.82 -4.53 -2.38
N GLY A 77 18.56 -5.30 -1.31
CA GLY A 77 18.85 -4.91 0.06
C GLY A 77 17.83 -3.99 0.72
N ALA A 78 16.68 -3.73 0.10
CA ALA A 78 15.59 -3.02 0.77
C ALA A 78 15.05 -3.87 1.93
N LYS A 79 14.73 -3.24 3.08
CA LYS A 79 14.44 -3.93 4.34
C LYS A 79 13.11 -3.48 4.95
N GLY A 80 12.46 -4.41 5.64
CA GLY A 80 11.33 -4.16 6.54
C GLY A 80 10.00 -3.94 5.85
N LEU A 81 9.04 -3.44 6.62
CA LEU A 81 7.63 -3.34 6.25
C LEU A 81 7.38 -2.54 4.96
N MET A 82 8.06 -1.41 4.81
CA MET A 82 7.93 -0.49 3.67
C MET A 82 9.08 -0.63 2.67
N GLN A 83 9.91 -1.68 2.78
CA GLN A 83 11.04 -1.98 1.90
C GLN A 83 11.95 -0.75 1.64
N ILE A 84 12.43 -0.18 2.75
CA ILE A 84 13.32 0.99 2.69
C ILE A 84 14.72 0.56 2.25
N SER A 85 15.27 1.25 1.25
CA SER A 85 16.65 1.02 0.83
C SER A 85 17.64 1.50 1.89
N PRO A 86 18.82 0.86 2.05
CA PRO A 86 19.86 1.32 2.97
C PRO A 86 20.25 2.80 2.76
N ILE A 87 20.28 3.26 1.53
CA ILE A 87 20.61 4.66 1.18
C ILE A 87 19.55 5.61 1.72
N THR A 88 18.27 5.30 1.45
CA THR A 88 17.13 6.09 1.96
C THR A 88 17.09 6.07 3.48
N GLY A 89 17.35 4.92 4.09
CA GLY A 89 17.37 4.77 5.54
C GLY A 89 18.44 5.65 6.20
N ARG A 90 19.67 5.63 5.70
CA ARG A 90 20.76 6.49 6.20
C ARG A 90 20.45 7.98 6.04
N TRP A 91 19.93 8.36 4.87
CA TRP A 91 19.53 9.75 4.64
C TRP A 91 18.43 10.19 5.59
N ALA A 92 17.37 9.41 5.71
CA ALA A 92 16.26 9.69 6.62
C ALA A 92 16.74 9.78 8.08
N ALA A 93 17.55 8.82 8.53
CA ALA A 93 18.07 8.79 9.90
C ALA A 93 18.82 10.07 10.26
N LYS A 94 19.65 10.59 9.34
CA LYS A 94 20.35 11.87 9.50
C LYS A 94 19.39 13.05 9.59
N GLU A 95 18.40 13.12 8.70
CA GLU A 95 17.44 14.24 8.64
C GLU A 95 16.44 14.25 9.82
N ILE A 96 16.06 13.06 10.31
CA ILE A 96 15.12 12.91 11.42
C ILE A 96 15.82 12.96 12.78
N GLY A 97 17.16 12.76 12.82
CA GLY A 97 17.95 12.72 14.05
C GLY A 97 17.83 11.38 14.80
N ILE A 98 17.81 10.24 14.08
CA ILE A 98 17.79 8.91 14.71
C ILE A 98 19.18 8.60 15.22
N LEU A 99 19.35 8.59 16.55
CA LEU A 99 20.62 8.28 17.19
C LEU A 99 20.97 6.79 17.01
N ASN A 100 22.28 6.51 16.85
CA ASN A 100 22.81 5.14 16.72
C ASN A 100 22.17 4.31 15.62
N TYR A 101 21.72 4.97 14.53
CA TYR A 101 21.13 4.29 13.38
C TYR A 101 22.13 3.35 12.73
N ASN A 102 21.70 2.12 12.49
CA ASN A 102 22.33 1.17 11.58
C ASN A 102 21.24 0.57 10.66
N GLU A 103 21.64 -0.15 9.63
CA GLU A 103 20.68 -0.65 8.64
C GLU A 103 19.71 -1.71 9.18
N ASP A 104 20.03 -2.37 10.30
CA ASP A 104 19.13 -3.36 10.90
C ASP A 104 18.01 -2.71 11.70
N CYS A 105 18.14 -1.42 12.04
CA CYS A 105 17.02 -0.62 12.53
C CYS A 105 15.82 -0.61 11.56
N LEU A 106 16.05 -0.89 10.27
CA LEU A 106 14.97 -1.00 9.28
C LEU A 106 14.09 -2.25 9.45
N TYR A 107 14.46 -3.20 10.28
CA TYR A 107 13.60 -4.32 10.67
C TYR A 107 12.69 -3.98 11.86
N ASP A 108 12.96 -2.87 12.57
CA ASP A 108 12.05 -2.35 13.58
C ASP A 108 10.83 -1.72 12.91
N PRO A 109 9.59 -2.18 13.23
CA PRO A 109 8.37 -1.69 12.60
C PRO A 109 8.15 -0.19 12.77
N GLU A 110 8.44 0.37 13.95
CA GLU A 110 8.23 1.78 14.23
C GLU A 110 9.19 2.65 13.42
N ILE A 111 10.47 2.31 13.41
CA ILE A 111 11.51 3.04 12.68
C ILE A 111 11.25 2.94 11.17
N ASN A 112 10.88 1.77 10.68
CA ASN A 112 10.62 1.54 9.26
C ASN A 112 9.44 2.37 8.75
N ILE A 113 8.31 2.35 9.49
CA ILE A 113 7.11 3.14 9.14
C ILE A 113 7.41 4.65 9.25
N MET A 114 8.14 5.07 10.28
CA MET A 114 8.54 6.47 10.46
C MET A 114 9.35 6.96 9.25
N ILE A 115 10.38 6.23 8.86
CA ILE A 115 11.24 6.56 7.71
C ILE A 115 10.43 6.54 6.41
N GLY A 116 9.57 5.53 6.22
CA GLY A 116 8.72 5.42 5.04
C GLY A 116 7.77 6.60 4.87
N CYS A 117 7.11 7.01 5.96
CA CYS A 117 6.22 8.18 5.95
C CYS A 117 6.98 9.49 5.69
N TRP A 118 8.16 9.66 6.31
CA TRP A 118 9.03 10.79 6.04
C TRP A 118 9.44 10.86 4.56
N TYR A 119 9.85 9.73 3.98
CA TYR A 119 10.25 9.67 2.58
C TYR A 119 9.08 9.96 1.63
N LEU A 120 7.91 9.41 1.90
CA LEU A 120 6.69 9.74 1.16
C LEU A 120 6.37 11.23 1.21
N ASN A 121 6.56 11.89 2.36
CA ASN A 121 6.38 13.35 2.46
C ASN A 121 7.39 14.12 1.60
N LYS A 122 8.66 13.70 1.56
CA LYS A 122 9.65 14.30 0.65
C LYS A 122 9.23 14.16 -0.81
N LEU A 123 8.79 12.97 -1.22
CA LEU A 123 8.31 12.73 -2.58
C LEU A 123 7.03 13.53 -2.91
N LYS A 124 6.09 13.65 -1.96
CA LYS A 124 4.89 14.50 -2.14
C LYS A 124 5.24 15.95 -2.42
N LYS A 125 6.23 16.50 -1.68
CA LYS A 125 6.70 17.87 -1.90
C LYS A 125 7.42 18.01 -3.24
N GLN A 126 8.19 17.02 -3.66
CA GLN A 126 8.94 17.02 -4.90
C GLN A 126 8.04 16.92 -6.14
N PHE A 127 6.90 16.22 -6.03
CA PHE A 127 6.00 15.93 -7.15
C PHE A 127 4.59 16.52 -6.96
N ASP A 128 4.49 17.70 -6.33
CA ASP A 128 3.26 18.49 -6.20
C ASP A 128 2.02 17.69 -5.74
N ASN A 129 2.24 16.73 -4.83
CA ASN A 129 1.22 15.80 -4.32
C ASN A 129 0.58 14.89 -5.39
N ASP A 130 1.11 14.78 -6.60
CA ASP A 130 0.64 13.80 -7.57
C ASP A 130 0.97 12.38 -7.08
N ILE A 131 -0.06 11.67 -6.62
CA ILE A 131 0.09 10.36 -6.01
C ILE A 131 0.66 9.30 -6.96
N LYS A 132 0.38 9.41 -8.26
CA LYS A 132 0.94 8.50 -9.28
C LYS A 132 2.44 8.73 -9.43
N LEU A 133 2.90 9.99 -9.46
CA LEU A 133 4.32 10.33 -9.50
C LEU A 133 5.03 9.94 -8.20
N VAL A 134 4.41 10.20 -7.04
CA VAL A 134 4.93 9.80 -5.72
C VAL A 134 5.18 8.30 -5.64
N LEU A 135 4.20 7.49 -6.01
CA LEU A 135 4.34 6.03 -6.01
C LEU A 135 5.35 5.54 -7.04
N THR A 136 5.39 6.19 -8.21
CA THR A 136 6.38 5.89 -9.25
C THR A 136 7.79 6.18 -8.75
N ALA A 137 7.99 7.31 -8.06
CA ALA A 137 9.27 7.71 -7.49
C ALA A 137 9.68 6.83 -6.29
N TYR A 138 8.71 6.44 -5.47
CA TYR A 138 8.96 5.56 -4.34
C TYR A 138 9.59 4.22 -4.77
N ASN A 139 9.03 3.60 -5.80
CA ASN A 139 9.51 2.31 -6.30
C ASN A 139 10.61 2.45 -7.36
N GLY A 140 10.48 3.38 -8.30
CA GLY A 140 11.38 3.54 -9.43
C GLY A 140 12.53 4.52 -9.22
N GLY A 141 12.52 5.27 -8.11
CA GLY A 141 13.48 6.32 -7.79
C GLY A 141 13.11 7.69 -8.34
N SER A 142 13.21 8.74 -7.51
CA SER A 142 12.83 10.11 -7.87
C SER A 142 13.63 10.67 -9.05
N GLY A 143 14.93 10.38 -9.12
CA GLY A 143 15.78 10.82 -10.24
C GLY A 143 15.38 10.23 -11.60
N ASN A 144 14.84 9.02 -11.62
CA ASN A 144 14.29 8.45 -12.86
C ASN A 144 13.00 9.17 -13.27
N VAL A 145 12.12 9.44 -12.32
CA VAL A 145 10.87 10.17 -12.59
C VAL A 145 11.14 11.55 -13.14
N GLU A 146 12.11 12.30 -12.57
CA GLU A 146 12.52 13.61 -13.10
C GLU A 146 13.06 13.54 -14.53
N LYS A 147 13.85 12.50 -14.84
CA LYS A 147 14.33 12.27 -16.21
C LYS A 147 13.19 11.96 -17.17
N TRP A 148 12.23 11.15 -16.75
CA TRP A 148 11.08 10.78 -17.58
C TRP A 148 10.14 11.95 -17.81
N LEU A 149 9.92 12.82 -16.82
CA LEU A 149 9.12 14.04 -16.98
C LEU A 149 9.73 15.02 -17.99
N LYS A 150 11.06 15.04 -18.14
CA LYS A 150 11.77 15.87 -19.13
C LYS A 150 11.80 15.24 -20.53
N ASN A 151 11.38 14.00 -20.69
CA ASN A 151 11.43 13.28 -21.96
C ASN A 151 10.05 13.25 -22.63
N PRO A 152 9.88 13.85 -23.83
CA PRO A 152 8.58 13.88 -24.54
C PRO A 152 7.99 12.50 -24.85
N ILE A 153 8.80 11.44 -24.87
CA ILE A 153 8.32 10.07 -25.09
C ILE A 153 7.47 9.60 -23.92
N TYR A 154 7.75 10.06 -22.69
CA TYR A 154 7.11 9.58 -21.46
C TYR A 154 6.20 10.63 -20.82
N SER A 155 6.33 11.89 -21.20
CA SER A 155 5.58 13.02 -20.66
C SER A 155 5.37 14.08 -21.72
N SER A 156 4.13 14.31 -22.10
CA SER A 156 3.76 15.31 -23.12
C SER A 156 3.74 16.73 -22.56
N ASP A 157 3.52 16.91 -21.25
CA ASP A 157 3.38 18.22 -20.60
C ASP A 157 4.50 18.54 -19.59
N GLY A 158 5.43 17.62 -19.38
CA GLY A 158 6.52 17.76 -18.40
C GLY A 158 6.06 17.71 -16.94
N ARG A 159 4.77 17.49 -16.68
CA ARG A 159 4.16 17.50 -15.34
C ARG A 159 3.61 16.15 -14.92
N LYS A 160 3.16 15.35 -15.88
CA LYS A 160 2.59 14.01 -15.65
C LYS A 160 3.25 12.99 -16.54
N LEU A 161 3.35 11.75 -16.07
CA LEU A 161 3.80 10.64 -16.90
C LEU A 161 2.60 10.05 -17.66
N ASP A 162 2.66 10.12 -18.98
CA ASP A 162 1.75 9.43 -19.89
C ASP A 162 2.01 7.92 -19.79
N GLU A 163 3.30 7.55 -19.73
CA GLU A 163 3.74 6.17 -19.55
C GLU A 163 4.85 6.05 -18.49
N ILE A 164 4.80 4.97 -17.70
CA ILE A 164 5.89 4.61 -16.77
C ILE A 164 6.76 3.57 -17.48
N PRO A 165 8.04 3.89 -17.80
CA PRO A 165 8.89 3.03 -18.62
C PRO A 165 9.21 1.69 -17.96
N PHE A 166 9.41 1.67 -16.65
CA PHE A 166 9.72 0.43 -15.92
C PHE A 166 8.45 -0.38 -15.67
N ILE A 167 8.36 -1.56 -16.29
CA ILE A 167 7.20 -2.46 -16.17
C ILE A 167 6.92 -2.82 -14.71
N GLU A 168 7.96 -3.10 -13.92
CA GLU A 168 7.86 -3.39 -12.49
C GLU A 168 7.20 -2.23 -11.76
N THR A 169 7.69 -1.01 -11.95
CA THR A 169 7.16 0.20 -11.32
C THR A 169 5.72 0.50 -11.76
N LYS A 170 5.41 0.30 -13.05
CA LYS A 170 4.04 0.44 -13.57
C LYS A 170 3.06 -0.53 -12.88
N GLN A 171 3.50 -1.79 -12.68
CA GLN A 171 2.71 -2.79 -11.97
C GLN A 171 2.60 -2.49 -10.48
N TYR A 172 3.66 -2.00 -9.85
CA TYR A 172 3.67 -1.57 -8.46
C TYR A 172 2.62 -0.48 -8.20
N VAL A 173 2.65 0.60 -8.98
CA VAL A 173 1.67 1.69 -8.86
C VAL A 173 0.23 1.17 -8.96
N LYS A 174 -0.06 0.31 -9.96
CA LYS A 174 -1.37 -0.32 -10.11
C LYS A 174 -1.76 -1.16 -8.88
N LYS A 175 -0.83 -1.95 -8.35
CA LYS A 175 -1.06 -2.79 -7.15
C LYS A 175 -1.37 -1.95 -5.93
N VAL A 176 -0.57 -0.89 -5.66
CA VAL A 176 -0.80 0.00 -4.51
C VAL A 176 -2.14 0.70 -4.62
N LEU A 177 -2.47 1.30 -5.77
CA LEU A 177 -3.75 1.99 -5.98
C LEU A 177 -4.97 1.04 -5.85
N LYS A 178 -4.85 -0.21 -6.33
CA LYS A 178 -5.89 -1.23 -6.13
C LYS A 178 -6.04 -1.57 -4.65
N THR A 179 -4.92 -1.80 -3.97
CA THR A 179 -4.88 -2.13 -2.54
C THR A 179 -5.43 -0.97 -1.71
N TYR A 180 -5.13 0.27 -2.07
CA TYR A 180 -5.67 1.47 -1.43
C TYR A 180 -7.21 1.50 -1.43
N LYS A 181 -7.84 1.19 -2.57
CA LYS A 181 -9.31 1.12 -2.64
C LYS A 181 -9.89 0.05 -1.71
N ILE A 182 -9.22 -1.10 -1.60
CA ILE A 182 -9.64 -2.20 -0.71
C ILE A 182 -9.47 -1.78 0.76
N TYR A 183 -8.30 -1.24 1.14
CA TYR A 183 -8.07 -0.78 2.53
C TYR A 183 -9.00 0.37 2.92
N LYS A 184 -9.28 1.29 1.99
CA LYS A 184 -10.26 2.36 2.23
C LYS A 184 -11.65 1.82 2.53
N PHE A 185 -12.10 0.80 1.80
CA PHE A 185 -13.38 0.14 2.07
C PHE A 185 -13.40 -0.59 3.42
N LEU A 186 -12.29 -1.25 3.78
CA LEU A 186 -12.21 -2.09 4.97
C LEU A 186 -11.93 -1.31 6.26
N TYR A 187 -11.12 -0.24 6.19
CA TYR A 187 -10.46 0.36 7.35
C TYR A 187 -10.56 1.89 7.43
N LYS A 188 -11.36 2.55 6.57
CA LYS A 188 -11.53 4.01 6.63
C LYS A 188 -11.91 4.47 8.03
N ASP A 189 -12.89 3.81 8.64
CA ASP A 189 -13.42 4.17 9.96
C ASP A 189 -12.37 4.00 11.08
N ILE A 190 -11.43 3.06 10.90
CA ILE A 190 -10.35 2.77 11.85
C ILE A 190 -9.17 3.73 11.67
N LEU A 191 -8.73 3.96 10.43
CA LEU A 191 -7.53 4.73 10.13
C LEU A 191 -7.75 6.24 10.00
N ILE A 192 -8.97 6.68 9.66
CA ILE A 192 -9.33 8.09 9.42
C ILE A 192 -10.44 8.55 10.38
N GLY A 193 -11.15 7.64 11.04
CA GLY A 193 -12.18 7.96 12.04
C GLY A 193 -11.59 8.78 13.19
N GLU A 194 -12.39 9.69 13.72
CA GLU A 194 -12.03 10.77 14.64
C GLU A 194 -11.11 10.31 15.78
N ILE A 195 -10.04 11.13 15.98
CA ILE A 195 -9.25 11.20 17.20
C ILE A 195 -10.08 11.89 18.27
#